data_290db4c3ff26c3e80b7a3e77fcb130c2
#
_entry.id   290db4c3ff26c3e80b7a3e77fcb130c2
#
_cell.length_a   1.000
_cell.length_b   1.000
_cell.length_c   1.000
_cell.angle_alpha   90.00
_cell.angle_beta   90.00
_cell.angle_gamma   90.00
#
_symmetry.space_group_name_H-M   'P 1'
#
loop_
_entity.id
_entity.type
_entity.pdbx_description
1 polymer ?
#
loop_
_entity_poly.entity_id
_entity_poly.type
_entity_poly.pdbx_seq_one_letter_code
_entity_poly.pdbx_strand_id
1 'polypeptide(L)'
;MIFRKFTLRAAALLAFAVATQAQAEPTIQGRQVSVGAADVQHYLDGSFPQTHKALGGLIKMTVRDPKLSLPPGDRLKMQFDLSMATGGGTATPLGQVLLTSALRYDQQSQSFHLQSPTIDDFRPAANGGKLDANTRELLNAWLEDYARKEPIYKLDPRLTAMLGDVQIQSAGVENGALVVRFNQDIGKLVPAGMLPGQ
;
A
#
# COMPACT_ATOMS: atom_id res chain seq x y z
N MET A 1 -2.07 -44.31 61.77
CA MET A 1 -2.91 -43.09 61.59
C MET A 1 -2.19 -42.13 60.62
N ILE A 2 -2.56 -42.16 59.36
CA ILE A 2 -1.85 -41.43 58.28
C ILE A 2 -2.82 -40.39 57.71
N PHE A 3 -2.59 -39.11 57.99
CA PHE A 3 -3.32 -38.00 57.36
C PHE A 3 -2.67 -37.69 56.05
N ARG A 4 -3.36 -38.01 54.94
CA ARG A 4 -3.02 -37.55 53.58
C ARG A 4 -3.53 -36.12 53.36
N LYS A 5 -2.60 -35.18 53.21
CA LYS A 5 -2.91 -33.81 52.78
C LYS A 5 -3.18 -33.78 51.26
N PHE A 6 -4.39 -33.48 50.86
CA PHE A 6 -4.76 -33.18 49.48
C PHE A 6 -4.32 -31.76 49.14
N THR A 7 -3.35 -31.63 48.24
CA THR A 7 -3.00 -30.33 47.65
C THR A 7 -3.81 -30.15 46.39
N LEU A 8 -4.71 -29.19 46.42
CA LEU A 8 -5.52 -28.72 45.29
C LEU A 8 -4.62 -27.93 44.34
N ARG A 9 -4.30 -28.48 43.17
CA ARG A 9 -3.63 -27.76 42.11
C ARG A 9 -4.70 -27.03 41.28
N ALA A 10 -4.78 -25.71 41.44
CA ALA A 10 -5.54 -24.83 40.56
C ALA A 10 -4.82 -24.74 39.20
N ALA A 11 -5.35 -25.38 38.19
CA ALA A 11 -4.93 -25.22 36.83
C ALA A 11 -5.55 -23.91 36.28
N ALA A 12 -4.74 -22.88 36.18
CA ALA A 12 -5.11 -21.64 35.45
C ALA A 12 -5.11 -21.93 33.94
N LEU A 13 -6.28 -22.11 33.39
CA LEU A 13 -6.51 -22.11 31.93
C LEU A 13 -6.35 -20.67 31.42
N LEU A 14 -5.17 -20.36 30.89
CA LEU A 14 -4.96 -19.17 30.05
C LEU A 14 -5.65 -19.41 28.70
N ALA A 15 -6.86 -18.89 28.56
CA ALA A 15 -7.52 -18.79 27.28
C ALA A 15 -6.77 -17.75 26.44
N PHE A 16 -5.92 -18.20 25.53
CA PHE A 16 -5.43 -17.37 24.44
C PHE A 16 -6.61 -17.03 23.54
N ALA A 17 -7.16 -15.84 23.68
CA ALA A 17 -8.04 -15.25 22.69
C ALA A 17 -7.18 -14.97 21.45
N VAL A 18 -7.20 -15.89 20.49
CA VAL A 18 -6.74 -15.61 19.13
C VAL A 18 -7.73 -14.59 18.56
N ALA A 19 -7.35 -13.33 18.59
CA ALA A 19 -8.05 -12.30 17.83
C ALA A 19 -7.82 -12.63 16.34
N THR A 20 -8.74 -13.36 15.74
CA THR A 20 -8.89 -13.44 14.29
C THR A 20 -9.16 -12.03 13.84
N GLN A 21 -8.16 -11.37 13.26
CA GLN A 21 -8.36 -10.14 12.52
C GLN A 21 -9.26 -10.53 11.35
N ALA A 22 -10.52 -10.12 11.43
CA ALA A 22 -11.44 -10.22 10.31
C ALA A 22 -10.82 -9.40 9.17
N GLN A 23 -10.32 -10.09 8.16
CA GLN A 23 -9.95 -9.48 6.90
C GLN A 23 -11.27 -8.91 6.35
N ALA A 24 -11.35 -7.59 6.26
CA ALA A 24 -12.51 -6.94 5.72
C ALA A 24 -12.48 -7.18 4.20
N GLU A 25 -13.32 -8.09 3.73
CA GLU A 25 -13.52 -8.31 2.30
C GLU A 25 -13.93 -7.01 1.60
N PRO A 26 -13.54 -6.82 0.32
CA PRO A 26 -13.98 -5.67 -0.46
C PRO A 26 -15.52 -5.54 -0.43
N THR A 27 -16.02 -4.37 -0.07
CA THR A 27 -17.46 -4.13 0.08
C THR A 27 -17.97 -3.28 -1.07
N ILE A 28 -19.06 -3.72 -1.72
CA ILE A 28 -19.75 -2.96 -2.77
C ILE A 28 -21.02 -2.37 -2.18
N GLN A 29 -21.18 -1.06 -2.29
CA GLN A 29 -22.38 -0.34 -1.86
C GLN A 29 -22.83 0.63 -2.95
N GLY A 30 -23.80 0.19 -3.78
CA GLY A 30 -24.31 1.01 -4.86
C GLY A 30 -23.22 1.41 -5.86
N ARG A 31 -22.81 2.67 -5.83
CA ARG A 31 -21.77 3.24 -6.70
C ARG A 31 -20.38 3.25 -6.09
N GLN A 32 -20.16 2.58 -4.98
CA GLN A 32 -18.91 2.62 -4.24
C GLN A 32 -18.36 1.22 -3.99
N VAL A 33 -17.04 1.09 -4.15
CA VAL A 33 -16.25 -0.07 -3.68
C VAL A 33 -15.29 0.41 -2.62
N SER A 34 -15.26 -0.30 -1.51
CA SER A 34 -14.28 -0.10 -0.43
C SER A 34 -13.37 -1.31 -0.35
N VAL A 35 -12.06 -1.08 -0.36
CA VAL A 35 -11.01 -2.11 -0.33
C VAL A 35 -10.17 -1.91 0.93
N GLY A 36 -9.98 -2.98 1.70
CA GLY A 36 -9.20 -2.97 2.92
C GLY A 36 -7.69 -2.88 2.68
N ALA A 37 -6.93 -2.52 3.72
CA ALA A 37 -5.47 -2.46 3.64
C ALA A 37 -4.84 -3.81 3.31
N ALA A 38 -5.43 -4.92 3.78
CA ALA A 38 -4.93 -6.27 3.55
C ALA A 38 -4.98 -6.66 2.06
N ASP A 39 -6.08 -6.33 1.36
CA ASP A 39 -6.24 -6.64 -0.05
C ASP A 39 -5.27 -5.84 -0.91
N VAL A 40 -5.10 -4.54 -0.59
CA VAL A 40 -4.11 -3.70 -1.26
C VAL A 40 -2.68 -4.21 -0.98
N GLN A 41 -2.40 -4.65 0.27
CA GLN A 41 -1.10 -5.22 0.61
C GLN A 41 -0.79 -6.49 -0.19
N HIS A 42 -1.78 -7.37 -0.35
CA HIS A 42 -1.61 -8.59 -1.14
C HIS A 42 -1.22 -8.27 -2.61
N TYR A 43 -1.86 -7.27 -3.21
CA TYR A 43 -1.47 -6.78 -4.54
C TYR A 43 -0.03 -6.23 -4.57
N LEU A 44 0.34 -5.41 -3.57
CA LEU A 44 1.68 -4.85 -3.48
C LEU A 44 2.74 -5.94 -3.34
N ASP A 45 2.52 -6.94 -2.51
CA ASP A 45 3.45 -8.07 -2.31
C ASP A 45 3.75 -8.82 -3.63
N GLY A 46 2.79 -8.90 -4.54
CA GLY A 46 2.96 -9.49 -5.87
C GLY A 46 3.54 -8.56 -6.94
N SER A 47 3.53 -7.24 -6.70
CA SER A 47 3.89 -6.22 -7.70
C SER A 47 5.29 -5.63 -7.51
N PHE A 48 5.93 -5.87 -6.39
CA PHE A 48 7.28 -5.39 -6.07
C PHE A 48 8.29 -6.54 -6.04
N PRO A 49 9.60 -6.28 -6.28
CA PRO A 49 10.26 -4.97 -6.38
C PRO A 49 10.03 -4.24 -7.70
N GLN A 50 10.01 -2.91 -7.65
CA GLN A 50 9.92 -2.05 -8.82
C GLN A 50 11.14 -1.14 -8.94
N THR A 51 11.64 -0.96 -10.17
CA THR A 51 12.78 -0.08 -10.45
C THR A 51 12.36 1.02 -11.40
N HIS A 52 12.58 2.26 -10.99
CA HIS A 52 12.28 3.46 -11.76
C HIS A 52 13.56 4.21 -12.11
N LYS A 53 13.58 4.75 -13.33
CA LYS A 53 14.69 5.56 -13.83
C LYS A 53 14.41 7.03 -13.52
N ALA A 54 15.40 7.71 -12.98
CA ALA A 54 15.37 9.16 -12.75
C ALA A 54 16.52 9.83 -13.47
N LEU A 55 16.44 11.14 -13.66
CA LEU A 55 17.46 11.97 -14.31
C LEU A 55 17.93 11.40 -15.66
N GLY A 56 16.99 11.09 -16.56
CA GLY A 56 17.34 10.54 -17.88
C GLY A 56 17.91 9.14 -17.86
N GLY A 57 17.76 8.39 -16.76
CA GLY A 57 18.27 7.03 -16.59
C GLY A 57 19.66 6.95 -15.94
N LEU A 58 20.25 8.07 -15.56
CA LEU A 58 21.51 8.13 -14.80
C LEU A 58 21.37 7.53 -13.40
N ILE A 59 20.18 7.64 -12.83
CA ILE A 59 19.84 7.07 -11.53
C ILE A 59 18.72 6.05 -11.71
N LYS A 60 18.87 4.89 -11.05
CA LYS A 60 17.83 3.88 -10.90
C LYS A 60 17.48 3.77 -9.44
N MET A 61 16.21 4.02 -9.11
CA MET A 61 15.67 3.84 -7.76
C MET A 61 14.88 2.55 -7.72
N THR A 62 15.20 1.66 -6.79
CA THR A 62 14.50 0.40 -6.60
C THR A 62 13.76 0.43 -5.27
N VAL A 63 12.44 0.27 -5.34
CA VAL A 63 11.53 0.14 -4.19
C VAL A 63 11.27 -1.33 -3.94
N ARG A 64 11.37 -1.76 -2.68
CA ARG A 64 11.13 -3.15 -2.24
C ARG A 64 10.31 -3.17 -0.97
N ASP A 65 9.66 -4.31 -0.76
CA ASP A 65 8.98 -4.67 0.49
C ASP A 65 8.01 -3.59 1.00
N PRO A 66 7.12 -3.04 0.14
CA PRO A 66 6.18 -2.02 0.57
C PRO A 66 5.21 -2.56 1.61
N LYS A 67 5.00 -1.79 2.67
CA LYS A 67 4.00 -2.04 3.71
C LYS A 67 3.02 -0.87 3.75
N LEU A 68 1.76 -1.18 3.46
CA LEU A 68 0.67 -0.20 3.43
C LEU A 68 -0.10 -0.21 4.74
N SER A 69 -0.51 0.96 5.19
CA SER A 69 -1.56 1.12 6.20
C SER A 69 -2.51 2.24 5.79
N LEU A 70 -3.77 2.06 6.16
CA LEU A 70 -4.84 3.02 5.92
C LEU A 70 -5.36 3.52 7.27
N PRO A 71 -4.72 4.54 7.87
CA PRO A 71 -5.20 5.11 9.13
C PRO A 71 -6.54 5.84 8.91
N PRO A 72 -7.28 6.17 9.99
CA PRO A 72 -8.41 7.09 9.89
C PRO A 72 -7.99 8.41 9.23
N GLY A 73 -8.84 8.92 8.32
CA GLY A 73 -8.56 10.12 7.54
C GLY A 73 -8.56 9.83 6.04
N ASP A 74 -7.92 10.71 5.28
CA ASP A 74 -7.90 10.74 3.81
C ASP A 74 -6.54 10.38 3.19
N ARG A 75 -5.59 9.92 4.01
CA ARG A 75 -4.23 9.62 3.57
C ARG A 75 -3.83 8.19 3.91
N LEU A 76 -3.14 7.55 2.98
CA LEU A 76 -2.43 6.28 3.23
C LEU A 76 -1.06 6.55 3.85
N LYS A 77 -0.53 5.55 4.55
CA LYS A 77 0.87 5.47 4.95
C LYS A 77 1.52 4.29 4.27
N MET A 78 2.73 4.49 3.77
CA MET A 78 3.51 3.44 3.12
C MET A 78 4.94 3.46 3.65
N GLN A 79 5.44 2.30 4.01
CA GLN A 79 6.84 2.07 4.38
C GLN A 79 7.45 1.14 3.34
N PHE A 80 8.68 1.41 2.89
CA PHE A 80 9.38 0.55 1.92
C PHE A 80 10.89 0.73 2.01
N ASP A 81 11.61 -0.27 1.54
CA ASP A 81 13.06 -0.22 1.41
C ASP A 81 13.45 0.39 0.06
N LEU A 82 14.40 1.31 0.09
CA LEU A 82 14.89 2.03 -1.07
C LEU A 82 16.36 1.72 -1.34
N SER A 83 16.67 1.46 -2.61
CA SER A 83 18.04 1.30 -3.11
C SER A 83 18.27 2.19 -4.32
N MET A 84 19.49 2.60 -4.54
CA MET A 84 19.89 3.46 -5.67
C MET A 84 21.08 2.87 -6.41
N ALA A 85 21.03 2.92 -7.74
CA ALA A 85 22.18 2.66 -8.60
C ALA A 85 22.44 3.86 -9.51
N THR A 86 23.70 4.19 -9.74
CA THR A 86 24.14 5.27 -10.64
C THR A 86 25.00 4.70 -11.76
N GLY A 87 24.87 5.26 -12.96
CA GLY A 87 25.75 4.96 -14.09
C GLY A 87 25.79 3.48 -14.50
N GLY A 88 24.73 2.69 -14.23
CA GLY A 88 24.71 1.26 -14.53
C GLY A 88 25.41 0.37 -13.49
N GLY A 89 25.88 0.94 -12.38
CA GLY A 89 26.49 0.23 -11.26
C GLY A 89 25.52 -0.62 -10.44
N THR A 90 26.04 -1.29 -9.42
CA THR A 90 25.27 -2.11 -8.48
C THR A 90 24.39 -1.22 -7.61
N ALA A 91 23.17 -1.67 -7.33
CA ALA A 91 22.26 -0.97 -6.45
C ALA A 91 22.78 -1.00 -5.01
N THR A 92 22.89 0.16 -4.39
CA THR A 92 23.28 0.34 -2.99
C THR A 92 22.03 0.65 -2.16
N PRO A 93 21.78 -0.09 -1.05
CA PRO A 93 20.70 0.24 -0.14
C PRO A 93 20.86 1.65 0.42
N LEU A 94 19.84 2.48 0.30
CA LEU A 94 19.79 3.80 0.93
C LEU A 94 19.22 3.71 2.34
N GLY A 95 18.14 2.95 2.49
CA GLY A 95 17.44 2.79 3.76
C GLY A 95 15.95 2.59 3.58
N GLN A 96 15.23 2.75 4.67
CA GLN A 96 13.79 2.61 4.74
C GLN A 96 13.12 3.98 4.74
N VAL A 97 12.11 4.13 3.89
CA VAL A 97 11.30 5.36 3.77
C VAL A 97 9.93 5.10 4.37
N LEU A 98 9.45 6.02 5.19
CA LEU A 98 8.05 6.11 5.60
C LEU A 98 7.46 7.37 4.97
N LEU A 99 6.37 7.22 4.23
CA LEU A 99 5.66 8.33 3.63
C LEU A 99 4.16 8.27 3.92
N THR A 100 3.56 9.44 3.86
CA THR A 100 2.11 9.65 3.88
C THR A 100 1.68 10.31 2.56
N SER A 101 0.60 9.84 1.95
CA SER A 101 0.09 10.40 0.69
C SER A 101 -1.42 10.30 0.62
N ALA A 102 -2.06 11.24 -0.07
CA ALA A 102 -3.38 11.02 -0.61
C ALA A 102 -3.28 10.17 -1.89
N LEU A 103 -4.43 9.71 -2.39
CA LEU A 103 -4.57 8.95 -3.62
C LEU A 103 -5.42 9.72 -4.61
N ARG A 104 -5.03 9.73 -5.89
CA ARG A 104 -5.86 10.24 -6.99
C ARG A 104 -6.03 9.19 -8.08
N TYR A 105 -7.16 9.23 -8.73
CA TYR A 105 -7.40 8.49 -9.95
C TYR A 105 -7.25 9.39 -11.17
N ASP A 106 -6.53 8.92 -12.16
CA ASP A 106 -6.38 9.57 -13.46
C ASP A 106 -7.23 8.83 -14.48
N GLN A 107 -8.28 9.49 -14.98
CA GLN A 107 -9.22 8.90 -15.92
C GLN A 107 -8.59 8.63 -17.29
N GLN A 108 -7.63 9.45 -17.71
CA GLN A 108 -7.01 9.33 -19.02
C GLN A 108 -6.10 8.10 -19.11
N SER A 109 -5.29 7.89 -18.09
CA SER A 109 -4.39 6.74 -18.02
C SER A 109 -5.02 5.52 -17.34
N GLN A 110 -6.23 5.66 -16.79
CA GLN A 110 -6.95 4.64 -16.01
C GLN A 110 -6.10 4.06 -14.89
N SER A 111 -5.46 4.94 -14.12
CA SER A 111 -4.49 4.55 -13.12
C SER A 111 -4.59 5.37 -11.84
N PHE A 112 -4.07 4.79 -10.77
CA PHE A 112 -4.01 5.40 -9.45
C PHE A 112 -2.60 5.92 -9.18
N HIS A 113 -2.52 7.15 -8.70
CA HIS A 113 -1.27 7.83 -8.39
C HIS A 113 -1.25 8.31 -6.95
N LEU A 114 -0.07 8.43 -6.39
CA LEU A 114 0.12 9.19 -5.16
C LEU A 114 -0.20 10.67 -5.41
N GLN A 115 -0.80 11.33 -4.43
CA GLN A 115 -1.09 12.76 -4.47
C GLN A 115 -0.47 13.46 -3.28
N SER A 116 0.38 14.44 -3.54
CA SER A 116 1.08 15.21 -2.51
C SER A 116 1.74 14.30 -1.46
N PRO A 117 2.64 13.38 -1.88
CA PRO A 117 3.34 12.52 -0.95
C PRO A 117 4.28 13.34 -0.08
N THR A 118 4.41 12.95 1.19
CA THR A 118 5.32 13.56 2.16
C THR A 118 6.14 12.46 2.81
N ILE A 119 7.45 12.64 2.89
CA ILE A 119 8.32 11.74 3.64
C ILE A 119 8.22 12.10 5.12
N ASP A 120 7.64 11.19 5.91
CA ASP A 120 7.47 11.35 7.35
C ASP A 120 8.75 10.97 8.10
N ASP A 121 9.41 9.88 7.67
CA ASP A 121 10.63 9.37 8.31
C ASP A 121 11.54 8.70 7.26
N PHE A 122 12.83 8.70 7.54
CA PHE A 122 13.83 7.98 6.77
C PHE A 122 14.85 7.35 7.72
N ARG A 123 15.02 6.03 7.62
CA ARG A 123 15.99 5.26 8.38
C ARG A 123 17.11 4.78 7.46
N PRO A 124 18.31 5.38 7.53
CA PRO A 124 19.43 4.97 6.68
C PRO A 124 19.76 3.49 6.84
N ALA A 125 20.19 2.82 5.77
CA ALA A 125 20.78 1.49 5.85
C ALA A 125 22.03 1.51 6.71
N ALA A 126 22.41 0.37 7.31
CA ALA A 126 23.56 0.27 8.23
C ALA A 126 24.87 0.78 7.60
N ASN A 127 25.03 0.65 6.28
CA ASN A 127 26.14 1.18 5.49
C ASN A 127 25.76 2.42 4.67
N GLY A 128 24.54 2.93 4.84
CA GLY A 128 24.06 4.16 4.24
C GLY A 128 24.51 5.35 5.07
N GLY A 129 25.09 6.35 4.43
CA GLY A 129 25.44 7.60 5.09
C GLY A 129 24.20 8.27 5.70
N LYS A 130 24.43 9.23 6.60
CA LYS A 130 23.33 10.09 7.08
C LYS A 130 22.65 10.74 5.87
N LEU A 131 21.32 10.83 5.92
CA LEU A 131 20.56 11.58 4.94
C LEU A 131 20.94 13.07 5.08
N ASP A 132 21.92 13.49 4.30
CA ASP A 132 22.28 14.91 4.24
C ASP A 132 21.17 15.73 3.55
N ALA A 133 21.26 17.04 3.62
CA ALA A 133 20.25 17.93 3.05
C ALA A 133 20.08 17.71 1.54
N ASN A 134 21.19 17.50 0.82
CA ASN A 134 21.16 17.31 -0.65
C ASN A 134 20.48 15.98 -1.03
N THR A 135 20.80 14.90 -0.32
CA THR A 135 20.16 13.59 -0.56
C THR A 135 18.67 13.64 -0.24
N ARG A 136 18.28 14.37 0.80
CA ARG A 136 16.86 14.58 1.15
C ARG A 136 16.13 15.36 0.05
N GLU A 137 16.72 16.43 -0.46
CA GLU A 137 16.14 17.21 -1.55
C GLU A 137 15.99 16.38 -2.82
N LEU A 138 17.00 15.60 -3.17
CA LEU A 138 16.96 14.68 -4.30
C LEU A 138 15.85 13.64 -4.13
N LEU A 139 15.69 13.08 -2.94
CA LEU A 139 14.65 12.08 -2.64
C LEU A 139 13.24 12.69 -2.72
N ASN A 140 13.05 13.91 -2.21
CA ASN A 140 11.77 14.62 -2.35
C ASN A 140 11.45 14.93 -3.82
N ALA A 141 12.41 15.45 -4.58
CA ALA A 141 12.23 15.74 -5.99
C ALA A 141 11.89 14.47 -6.81
N TRP A 142 12.57 13.37 -6.51
CA TRP A 142 12.26 12.08 -7.11
C TRP A 142 10.85 11.61 -6.75
N LEU A 143 10.45 11.71 -5.48
CA LEU A 143 9.14 11.27 -5.01
C LEU A 143 8.01 12.08 -5.65
N GLU A 144 8.19 13.39 -5.79
CA GLU A 144 7.24 14.26 -6.49
C GLU A 144 7.13 13.91 -7.98
N ASP A 145 8.26 13.67 -8.65
CA ASP A 145 8.28 13.27 -10.05
C ASP A 145 7.63 11.90 -10.25
N TYR A 146 7.93 10.95 -9.35
CA TYR A 146 7.29 9.64 -9.31
C TYR A 146 5.77 9.75 -9.15
N ALA A 147 5.30 10.49 -8.15
CA ALA A 147 3.87 10.67 -7.88
C ALA A 147 3.11 11.29 -9.07
N ARG A 148 3.76 12.13 -9.85
CA ARG A 148 3.19 12.77 -11.01
C ARG A 148 3.12 11.85 -12.23
N LYS A 149 4.18 11.06 -12.48
CA LYS A 149 4.37 10.31 -13.72
C LYS A 149 4.03 8.83 -13.60
N GLU A 150 4.36 8.23 -12.47
CA GLU A 150 4.29 6.79 -12.30
C GLU A 150 3.04 6.38 -11.52
N PRO A 151 2.22 5.49 -12.06
CA PRO A 151 1.09 4.96 -11.32
C PRO A 151 1.57 3.94 -10.27
N ILE A 152 0.93 3.94 -9.11
CA ILE A 152 1.09 2.85 -8.13
C ILE A 152 0.25 1.63 -8.51
N TYR A 153 -0.80 1.85 -9.31
CA TYR A 153 -1.66 0.80 -9.85
C TYR A 153 -2.29 1.26 -11.16
N LYS A 154 -2.30 0.40 -12.17
CA LYS A 154 -3.01 0.61 -13.42
C LYS A 154 -4.12 -0.43 -13.56
N LEU A 155 -5.31 0.00 -13.91
CA LEU A 155 -6.42 -0.91 -14.14
C LEU A 155 -6.10 -1.89 -15.27
N ASP A 156 -6.44 -3.15 -15.05
CA ASP A 156 -6.36 -4.16 -16.10
C ASP A 156 -7.32 -3.77 -17.25
N PRO A 157 -6.85 -3.70 -18.51
CA PRO A 157 -7.71 -3.41 -19.64
C PRO A 157 -8.91 -4.33 -19.77
N ARG A 158 -8.82 -5.58 -19.28
CA ARG A 158 -9.93 -6.53 -19.26
C ARG A 158 -11.01 -6.10 -18.28
N LEU A 159 -10.62 -5.63 -17.10
CA LEU A 159 -11.56 -5.06 -16.11
C LEU A 159 -12.26 -3.83 -16.69
N THR A 160 -11.52 -2.95 -17.34
CA THR A 160 -12.09 -1.76 -17.99
C THR A 160 -13.08 -2.15 -19.10
N ALA A 161 -12.74 -3.15 -19.92
CA ALA A 161 -13.64 -3.65 -20.97
C ALA A 161 -14.92 -4.29 -20.40
N MET A 162 -14.82 -4.96 -19.25
CA MET A 162 -15.98 -5.55 -18.55
C MET A 162 -16.90 -4.50 -17.93
N LEU A 163 -16.33 -3.38 -17.49
CA LEU A 163 -17.09 -2.28 -16.91
C LEU A 163 -17.97 -1.54 -17.93
N GLY A 164 -17.65 -1.62 -19.25
CA GLY A 164 -18.42 -0.97 -20.31
C GLY A 164 -18.53 0.54 -20.09
N ASP A 165 -19.76 1.05 -19.91
CA ASP A 165 -20.04 2.47 -19.66
C ASP A 165 -19.81 2.92 -18.20
N VAL A 166 -19.41 1.98 -17.33
CA VAL A 166 -19.07 2.28 -15.92
C VAL A 166 -17.72 2.94 -15.86
N GLN A 167 -17.67 4.13 -15.29
CA GLN A 167 -16.45 4.91 -15.16
C GLN A 167 -16.14 5.20 -13.68
N ILE A 168 -14.87 5.11 -13.31
CA ILE A 168 -14.39 5.62 -12.02
C ILE A 168 -14.44 7.14 -12.05
N GLN A 169 -15.18 7.74 -11.11
CA GLN A 169 -15.25 9.19 -10.92
C GLN A 169 -14.17 9.70 -9.99
N SER A 170 -13.93 8.97 -8.90
CA SER A 170 -12.93 9.34 -7.90
C SER A 170 -12.40 8.12 -7.17
N ALA A 171 -11.22 8.28 -6.60
CA ALA A 171 -10.67 7.35 -5.64
C ALA A 171 -9.92 8.11 -4.53
N GLY A 172 -9.94 7.57 -3.33
CA GLY A 172 -9.28 8.16 -2.17
C GLY A 172 -9.21 7.19 -1.01
N VAL A 173 -8.67 7.67 0.09
CA VAL A 173 -8.66 6.95 1.37
C VAL A 173 -9.75 7.55 2.25
N GLU A 174 -10.60 6.72 2.81
CA GLU A 174 -11.68 7.15 3.69
C GLU A 174 -11.87 6.12 4.80
N ASN A 175 -11.84 6.58 6.05
CA ASN A 175 -12.13 5.76 7.24
C ASN A 175 -11.38 4.42 7.30
N GLY A 176 -10.10 4.41 6.90
CA GLY A 176 -9.29 3.19 6.96
C GLY A 176 -9.48 2.22 5.79
N ALA A 177 -10.15 2.65 4.73
CA ALA A 177 -10.32 1.90 3.49
C ALA A 177 -9.94 2.74 2.27
N LEU A 178 -9.57 2.06 1.20
CA LEU A 178 -9.43 2.65 -0.12
C LEU A 178 -10.81 2.63 -0.78
N VAL A 179 -11.33 3.80 -1.11
CA VAL A 179 -12.69 3.97 -1.63
C VAL A 179 -12.62 4.41 -3.08
N VAL A 180 -13.31 3.67 -3.94
CA VAL A 180 -13.48 3.98 -5.37
C VAL A 180 -14.94 4.26 -5.65
N ARG A 181 -15.23 5.40 -6.28
CA ARG A 181 -16.59 5.80 -6.67
C ARG A 181 -16.77 5.75 -8.16
N PHE A 182 -17.93 5.25 -8.58
CA PHE A 182 -18.30 5.08 -9.97
C PHE A 182 -19.45 6.02 -10.37
N ASN A 183 -19.59 6.26 -11.67
CA ASN A 183 -20.65 7.07 -12.24
C ASN A 183 -22.05 6.44 -12.11
N GLN A 184 -22.14 5.13 -11.92
CA GLN A 184 -23.39 4.38 -11.80
C GLN A 184 -23.28 3.23 -10.80
N ASP A 185 -24.41 2.61 -10.47
CA ASP A 185 -24.47 1.47 -9.54
C ASP A 185 -23.83 0.22 -10.17
N ILE A 186 -22.85 -0.33 -9.46
CA ILE A 186 -22.10 -1.51 -9.90
C ILE A 186 -22.49 -2.79 -9.15
N GLY A 187 -23.35 -2.69 -8.14
CA GLY A 187 -23.74 -3.84 -7.32
C GLY A 187 -24.38 -4.98 -8.10
N LYS A 188 -24.93 -4.68 -9.29
CA LYS A 188 -25.53 -5.68 -10.19
C LYS A 188 -24.58 -6.17 -11.28
N LEU A 189 -23.44 -5.54 -11.47
CA LEU A 189 -22.53 -5.76 -12.58
C LEU A 189 -21.32 -6.64 -12.17
N VAL A 190 -20.98 -6.66 -10.91
CA VAL A 190 -19.85 -7.45 -10.40
C VAL A 190 -20.38 -8.71 -9.75
N PRO A 191 -20.19 -9.91 -10.37
CA PRO A 191 -20.53 -11.17 -9.72
C PRO A 191 -19.75 -11.31 -8.41
N ALA A 192 -20.41 -11.77 -7.36
CA ALA A 192 -19.75 -12.18 -6.13
C ALA A 192 -18.68 -13.23 -6.48
N GLY A 193 -17.40 -12.93 -6.25
CA GLY A 193 -16.27 -13.80 -6.63
C GLY A 193 -15.29 -13.20 -7.63
N MET A 194 -15.54 -12.00 -8.20
CA MET A 194 -14.59 -11.30 -9.06
C MET A 194 -13.80 -10.20 -8.32
N LEU A 195 -14.00 -10.05 -7.03
CA LEU A 195 -13.22 -9.12 -6.23
C LEU A 195 -11.85 -9.73 -5.91
N PRO A 196 -10.75 -8.97 -6.02
CA PRO A 196 -9.44 -9.46 -5.64
C PRO A 196 -9.45 -9.80 -4.15
N GLY A 197 -9.22 -11.07 -3.82
CA GLY A 197 -9.17 -11.55 -2.41
C GLY A 197 -9.98 -12.82 -2.14
N GLN A 198 -10.67 -13.41 -3.12
CA GLN A 198 -11.31 -14.74 -2.97
C GLN A 198 -10.51 -15.82 -3.69
#